data_02200e0ce109ce8a83f36dbb9749b175
#
_entry.id   02200e0ce109ce8a83f36dbb9749b175
#
_cell.length_a   1.000
_cell.length_b   1.000
_cell.length_c   1.000
_cell.angle_alpha   90.00
_cell.angle_beta   90.00
_cell.angle_gamma   90.00
#
_symmetry.space_group_name_H-M   'P 1'
#
loop_
_entity.id
_entity.type
_entity.pdbx_description
1 polymer ?
#
loop_
_entity_poly.entity_id
_entity_poly.type
_entity_poly.pdbx_seq_one_letter_code
_entity_poly.pdbx_strand_id
1 'polypeptide(L)'
;MSSEAFFDSNVLIYAMVSGDSRRERAQQLVAQGGVISVQVLNEFVAVARRKMRMPWQDVIAALDEVRILFPSPVSITLDTHEVALKIAQQYGFGIYVAQIVSSAIEANCSTLYSEDMQDGQVIEGRLTVRNPFRLPA
;
A
#
# COMPACT_ATOMS: atom_id res chain seq x y z
N MET A 1 16.01 -0.97 13.92
CA MET A 1 14.81 -0.21 14.09
C MET A 1 14.36 0.37 12.80
N SER A 2 13.23 -0.04 12.36
CA SER A 2 12.73 0.45 11.09
C SER A 2 11.68 1.52 11.31
N SER A 3 11.88 2.68 10.73
CA SER A 3 10.85 3.70 10.58
C SER A 3 10.31 3.68 9.17
N GLU A 4 10.44 2.55 8.48
CA GLU A 4 10.03 2.44 7.10
C GLU A 4 8.53 2.61 6.93
N ALA A 5 8.16 3.12 5.78
CA ALA A 5 6.79 3.28 5.37
C ALA A 5 6.34 2.10 4.54
N PHE A 6 5.09 1.73 4.73
CA PHE A 6 4.40 0.75 3.88
C PHE A 6 3.43 1.52 2.97
N PHE A 7 3.35 1.13 1.72
CA PHE A 7 2.49 1.81 0.75
C PHE A 7 1.33 0.94 0.33
N ASP A 8 0.12 1.47 0.46
CA ASP A 8 -1.08 0.86 -0.12
C ASP A 8 -1.07 1.07 -1.64
N SER A 9 -1.85 0.27 -2.34
CA SER A 9 -1.89 0.27 -3.80
C SER A 9 -2.29 1.62 -4.41
N ASN A 10 -3.16 2.40 -3.75
CA ASN A 10 -3.57 3.70 -4.28
C ASN A 10 -2.38 4.65 -4.47
N VAL A 11 -1.40 4.61 -3.57
CA VAL A 11 -0.22 5.46 -3.70
C VAL A 11 0.58 5.08 -4.95
N LEU A 12 0.73 3.79 -5.21
CA LEU A 12 1.43 3.30 -6.42
C LEU A 12 0.66 3.68 -7.69
N ILE A 13 -0.65 3.58 -7.66
CA ILE A 13 -1.48 3.96 -8.81
C ILE A 13 -1.25 5.44 -9.15
N TYR A 14 -1.29 6.32 -8.16
CA TYR A 14 -1.05 7.73 -8.42
C TYR A 14 0.37 7.99 -8.92
N ALA A 15 1.36 7.31 -8.36
CA ALA A 15 2.75 7.52 -8.75
C ALA A 15 3.05 7.03 -10.18
N MET A 16 2.46 5.90 -10.58
CA MET A 16 2.87 5.19 -11.79
C MET A 16 1.98 5.38 -13.00
N VAL A 17 0.67 5.50 -12.81
CA VAL A 17 -0.27 5.41 -13.93
C VAL A 17 -1.29 6.53 -14.01
N SER A 18 -1.60 7.20 -12.91
CA SER A 18 -2.63 8.23 -12.91
C SER A 18 -2.09 9.58 -13.40
N GLY A 19 -2.89 10.31 -14.18
CA GLY A 19 -2.60 11.70 -14.51
C GLY A 19 -3.12 12.70 -13.47
N ASP A 20 -3.52 12.20 -12.32
CA ASP A 20 -4.11 12.96 -11.22
C ASP A 20 -3.10 13.92 -10.60
N SER A 21 -3.59 15.00 -9.97
CA SER A 21 -2.77 15.99 -9.27
C SER A 21 -1.98 15.38 -8.09
N ARG A 22 -2.37 14.20 -7.61
CA ARG A 22 -1.68 13.49 -6.53
C ARG A 22 -0.39 12.81 -6.99
N ARG A 23 -0.16 12.76 -8.28
CA ARG A 23 0.99 12.03 -8.85
C ARG A 23 2.33 12.51 -8.31
N GLU A 24 2.54 13.82 -8.28
CA GLU A 24 3.81 14.37 -7.82
C GLU A 24 4.10 14.01 -6.37
N ARG A 25 3.09 14.14 -5.51
CA ARG A 25 3.24 13.79 -4.09
C ARG A 25 3.51 12.30 -3.92
N ALA A 26 2.78 11.45 -4.65
CA ALA A 26 2.99 10.01 -4.62
C ALA A 26 4.40 9.64 -5.09
N GLN A 27 4.88 10.25 -6.17
CA GLN A 27 6.22 10.01 -6.68
C GLN A 27 7.30 10.41 -5.68
N GLN A 28 7.11 11.54 -5.00
CA GLN A 28 8.04 11.99 -3.95
C GLN A 28 8.15 10.97 -2.83
N LEU A 29 7.02 10.41 -2.42
CA LEU A 29 7.00 9.42 -1.34
C LEU A 29 7.65 8.10 -1.75
N VAL A 30 7.28 7.54 -2.89
CA VAL A 30 7.84 6.25 -3.31
C VAL A 30 9.33 6.36 -3.62
N ALA A 31 9.80 7.53 -4.04
CA ALA A 31 11.22 7.77 -4.28
C ALA A 31 12.05 7.67 -3.00
N GLN A 32 11.45 7.87 -1.84
CA GLN A 32 12.12 7.73 -0.55
C GLN A 32 12.30 6.26 -0.15
N GLY A 33 11.66 5.35 -0.88
CA GLY A 33 11.70 3.94 -0.57
C GLY A 33 10.69 3.54 0.49
N GLY A 34 10.61 2.25 0.73
CA GLY A 34 9.68 1.69 1.71
C GLY A 34 9.37 0.25 1.38
N VAL A 35 8.21 -0.21 1.81
CA VAL A 35 7.81 -1.61 1.73
C VAL A 35 6.43 -1.72 1.07
N ILE A 36 6.26 -2.75 0.27
CA ILE A 36 4.95 -3.18 -0.24
C ILE A 36 4.82 -4.67 -0.05
N SER A 37 3.63 -5.20 -0.26
CA SER A 37 3.37 -6.64 -0.19
C SER A 37 2.90 -7.15 -1.55
N VAL A 38 2.84 -8.48 -1.69
CA VAL A 38 2.28 -9.13 -2.87
C VAL A 38 0.81 -8.73 -3.05
N GLN A 39 0.05 -8.56 -1.94
CA GLN A 39 -1.34 -8.10 -2.02
C GLN A 39 -1.43 -6.72 -2.67
N VAL A 40 -0.51 -5.82 -2.33
CA VAL A 40 -0.46 -4.48 -2.94
C VAL A 40 -0.24 -4.59 -4.45
N LEU A 41 0.65 -5.49 -4.88
CA LEU A 41 0.88 -5.73 -6.32
C LEU A 41 -0.38 -6.23 -7.02
N ASN A 42 -1.10 -7.17 -6.38
CA ASN A 42 -2.35 -7.70 -6.94
C ASN A 42 -3.42 -6.62 -7.07
N GLU A 43 -3.56 -5.77 -6.06
CA GLU A 43 -4.53 -4.66 -6.11
C GLU A 43 -4.15 -3.63 -7.15
N PHE A 44 -2.87 -3.35 -7.30
CA PHE A 44 -2.36 -2.47 -8.36
C PHE A 44 -2.81 -2.97 -9.73
N VAL A 45 -2.58 -4.25 -10.01
CA VAL A 45 -3.00 -4.87 -11.28
C VAL A 45 -4.51 -4.76 -11.47
N ALA A 46 -5.27 -5.09 -10.42
CA ALA A 46 -6.74 -5.07 -10.51
C ALA A 46 -7.27 -3.67 -10.83
N VAL A 47 -6.75 -2.64 -10.18
CA VAL A 47 -7.16 -1.25 -10.43
C VAL A 47 -6.71 -0.79 -11.80
N ALA A 48 -5.47 -1.06 -12.19
CA ALA A 48 -4.93 -0.66 -13.49
C ALA A 48 -5.77 -1.25 -14.64
N ARG A 49 -6.14 -2.53 -14.51
CA ARG A 49 -6.95 -3.20 -15.53
C ARG A 49 -8.40 -2.73 -15.52
N ARG A 50 -9.00 -2.64 -14.33
CA ARG A 50 -10.44 -2.44 -14.20
C ARG A 50 -10.85 -0.98 -14.29
N LYS A 51 -10.18 -0.10 -13.56
CA LYS A 51 -10.52 1.33 -13.53
C LYS A 51 -9.80 2.14 -14.59
N MET A 52 -8.51 1.87 -14.77
CA MET A 52 -7.68 2.63 -15.71
C MET A 52 -7.73 2.07 -17.12
N ARG A 53 -8.30 0.87 -17.29
CA ARG A 53 -8.46 0.17 -18.58
C ARG A 53 -7.14 0.02 -19.34
N MET A 54 -6.06 -0.18 -18.60
CA MET A 54 -4.75 -0.33 -19.22
C MET A 54 -4.61 -1.68 -19.89
N PRO A 55 -4.03 -1.73 -21.10
CA PRO A 55 -3.70 -3.02 -21.72
C PRO A 55 -2.63 -3.73 -20.89
N TRP A 56 -2.62 -5.07 -20.97
CA TRP A 56 -1.68 -5.88 -20.20
C TRP A 56 -0.23 -5.46 -20.37
N GLN A 57 0.17 -5.12 -21.59
CA GLN A 57 1.57 -4.72 -21.83
C GLN A 57 1.95 -3.47 -21.02
N ASP A 58 1.01 -2.53 -20.86
CA ASP A 58 1.27 -1.32 -20.07
C ASP A 58 1.28 -1.62 -18.58
N VAL A 59 0.40 -2.53 -18.13
CA VAL A 59 0.39 -2.99 -16.74
C VAL A 59 1.73 -3.66 -16.38
N ILE A 60 2.21 -4.54 -17.25
CA ILE A 60 3.49 -5.23 -17.02
C ILE A 60 4.64 -4.22 -16.99
N ALA A 61 4.66 -3.24 -17.89
CA ALA A 61 5.70 -2.22 -17.90
C ALA A 61 5.69 -1.40 -16.59
N ALA A 62 4.51 -1.04 -16.09
CA ALA A 62 4.38 -0.32 -14.83
C ALA A 62 4.83 -1.20 -13.65
N LEU A 63 4.48 -2.48 -13.64
CA LEU A 63 4.93 -3.41 -12.60
C LEU A 63 6.45 -3.56 -12.59
N ASP A 64 7.10 -3.57 -13.75
CA ASP A 64 8.54 -3.63 -13.83
C ASP A 64 9.18 -2.43 -13.11
N GLU A 65 8.62 -1.24 -13.30
CA GLU A 65 9.08 -0.04 -12.59
C GLU A 65 8.85 -0.15 -11.09
N VAL A 66 7.69 -0.63 -10.68
CA VAL A 66 7.38 -0.85 -9.26
C VAL A 66 8.38 -1.82 -8.64
N ARG A 67 8.74 -2.90 -9.37
CA ARG A 67 9.67 -3.91 -8.86
C ARG A 67 11.10 -3.41 -8.79
N ILE A 68 11.46 -2.39 -9.56
CA ILE A 68 12.76 -1.73 -9.41
C ILE A 68 12.80 -0.93 -8.11
N LEU A 69 11.72 -0.19 -7.81
CA LEU A 69 11.63 0.60 -6.59
C LEU A 69 11.47 -0.28 -5.34
N PHE A 70 10.78 -1.40 -5.47
CA PHE A 70 10.47 -2.31 -4.36
C PHE A 70 10.87 -3.74 -4.76
N PRO A 71 12.18 -4.07 -4.67
CA PRO A 71 12.66 -5.37 -5.19
C PRO A 71 12.27 -6.57 -4.35
N SER A 72 11.83 -6.36 -3.10
CA SER A 72 11.51 -7.44 -2.17
C SER A 72 10.14 -7.25 -1.51
N PRO A 73 9.06 -7.37 -2.28
CA PRO A 73 7.71 -7.29 -1.69
C PRO A 73 7.51 -8.37 -0.63
N VAL A 74 6.80 -8.02 0.44
CA VAL A 74 6.52 -8.97 1.52
C VAL A 74 5.55 -10.04 1.02
N SER A 75 5.90 -11.30 1.25
CA SER A 75 5.05 -12.43 0.91
C SER A 75 3.82 -12.48 1.81
N ILE A 76 2.73 -13.03 1.29
CA ILE A 76 1.53 -13.30 2.07
C ILE A 76 1.60 -14.75 2.53
N THR A 77 1.70 -14.96 3.84
CA THR A 77 1.75 -16.29 4.43
C THR A 77 0.43 -16.60 5.13
N LEU A 78 0.27 -17.84 5.55
CA LEU A 78 -0.88 -18.22 6.36
C LEU A 78 -0.89 -17.43 7.67
N ASP A 79 0.26 -17.20 8.28
CA ASP A 79 0.37 -16.40 9.50
C ASP A 79 -0.10 -14.97 9.26
N THR A 80 0.31 -14.36 8.15
CA THR A 80 -0.14 -13.02 7.78
C THR A 80 -1.66 -12.97 7.68
N HIS A 81 -2.25 -13.98 7.07
CA HIS A 81 -3.71 -14.11 6.93
C HIS A 81 -4.40 -14.23 8.30
N GLU A 82 -3.86 -15.09 9.18
CA GLU A 82 -4.47 -15.29 10.50
C GLU A 82 -4.43 -14.04 11.36
N VAL A 83 -3.32 -13.29 11.32
CA VAL A 83 -3.22 -11.99 11.99
C VAL A 83 -4.21 -11.01 11.38
N ALA A 84 -4.36 -11.02 10.05
CA ALA A 84 -5.32 -10.15 9.36
C ALA A 84 -6.76 -10.42 9.81
N LEU A 85 -7.13 -11.69 10.05
CA LEU A 85 -8.46 -12.02 10.56
C LEU A 85 -8.73 -11.36 11.91
N LYS A 86 -7.76 -11.40 12.81
CA LYS A 86 -7.88 -10.77 14.13
C LYS A 86 -8.03 -9.27 14.02
N ILE A 87 -7.22 -8.64 13.17
CA ILE A 87 -7.26 -7.21 12.93
C ILE A 87 -8.60 -6.81 12.32
N ALA A 88 -9.09 -7.57 11.34
CA ALA A 88 -10.37 -7.31 10.71
C ALA A 88 -11.50 -7.29 11.74
N GLN A 89 -11.53 -8.27 12.65
CA GLN A 89 -12.54 -8.36 13.70
C GLN A 89 -12.41 -7.21 14.69
N GLN A 90 -11.20 -6.91 15.12
CA GLN A 90 -10.96 -5.92 16.16
C GLN A 90 -11.25 -4.50 15.68
N TYR A 91 -10.87 -4.16 14.45
CA TYR A 91 -10.98 -2.79 13.93
C TYR A 91 -12.13 -2.60 12.94
N GLY A 92 -12.82 -3.66 12.57
CA GLY A 92 -13.92 -3.58 11.62
C GLY A 92 -13.48 -3.37 10.19
N PHE A 93 -12.28 -3.80 9.84
CA PHE A 93 -11.77 -3.71 8.45
C PHE A 93 -12.24 -4.88 7.61
N GLY A 94 -12.37 -4.66 6.30
CA GLY A 94 -12.48 -5.75 5.35
C GLY A 94 -11.18 -6.57 5.34
N ILE A 95 -11.26 -7.82 4.87
CA ILE A 95 -10.11 -8.73 4.93
C ILE A 95 -8.92 -8.23 4.11
N TYR A 96 -9.14 -7.60 2.96
CA TYR A 96 -8.03 -7.13 2.13
C TYR A 96 -7.30 -5.94 2.75
N VAL A 97 -8.05 -5.02 3.38
CA VAL A 97 -7.45 -3.92 4.14
C VAL A 97 -6.67 -4.47 5.32
N ALA A 98 -7.26 -5.41 6.06
CA ALA A 98 -6.60 -6.05 7.21
C ALA A 98 -5.34 -6.79 6.79
N GLN A 99 -5.34 -7.39 5.61
CA GLN A 99 -4.17 -8.09 5.05
C GLN A 99 -3.01 -7.12 4.83
N ILE A 100 -3.29 -5.95 4.30
CA ILE A 100 -2.28 -4.90 4.09
C ILE A 100 -1.72 -4.43 5.43
N VAL A 101 -2.61 -4.19 6.41
CA VAL A 101 -2.21 -3.79 7.77
C VAL A 101 -1.32 -4.87 8.40
N SER A 102 -1.73 -6.13 8.31
CA SER A 102 -0.96 -7.25 8.84
C SER A 102 0.44 -7.32 8.24
N SER A 103 0.55 -7.15 6.92
CA SER A 103 1.84 -7.15 6.23
C SER A 103 2.72 -6.00 6.67
N ALA A 104 2.13 -4.81 6.87
CA ALA A 104 2.88 -3.65 7.33
C ALA A 104 3.45 -3.85 8.73
N ILE A 105 2.66 -4.43 9.63
CA ILE A 105 3.10 -4.75 10.99
C ILE A 105 4.20 -5.81 10.96
N GLU A 106 4.02 -6.86 10.17
CA GLU A 106 4.99 -7.95 10.02
C GLU A 106 6.33 -7.41 9.50
N ALA A 107 6.30 -6.43 8.63
CA ALA A 107 7.51 -5.80 8.10
C ALA A 107 8.11 -4.75 9.04
N ASN A 108 7.54 -4.57 10.22
CA ASN A 108 7.97 -3.59 11.23
C ASN A 108 7.92 -2.14 10.74
N CYS A 109 6.97 -1.84 9.87
CA CYS A 109 6.76 -0.47 9.44
C CYS A 109 6.04 0.33 10.52
N SER A 110 6.36 1.60 10.64
CA SER A 110 5.72 2.50 11.59
C SER A 110 4.60 3.32 10.94
N THR A 111 4.62 3.44 9.62
CA THR A 111 3.66 4.25 8.86
C THR A 111 3.09 3.44 7.71
N LEU A 112 1.78 3.52 7.55
CA LEU A 112 1.07 2.98 6.38
C LEU A 112 0.46 4.16 5.62
N TYR A 113 0.94 4.41 4.43
CA TYR A 113 0.38 5.43 3.56
C TYR A 113 -0.80 4.84 2.78
N SER A 114 -1.98 5.37 3.01
CA SER A 114 -3.21 4.96 2.34
C SER A 114 -4.20 6.10 2.29
N GLU A 115 -4.85 6.28 1.16
CA GLU A 115 -5.94 7.23 0.99
C GLU A 115 -7.27 6.67 1.51
N ASP A 116 -7.40 5.35 1.55
CA ASP A 116 -8.67 4.68 1.78
C ASP A 116 -8.96 4.40 3.26
N MET A 117 -8.02 4.69 4.15
CA MET A 117 -8.16 4.44 5.57
C MET A 117 -8.16 5.75 6.35
N GLN A 118 -8.58 5.68 7.61
CA GLN A 118 -8.66 6.86 8.46
C GLN A 118 -7.27 7.43 8.77
N ASP A 119 -7.02 8.66 8.34
CA ASP A 119 -5.77 9.35 8.61
C ASP A 119 -5.56 9.51 10.11
N GLY A 120 -4.36 9.17 10.56
CA GLY A 120 -3.97 9.28 11.96
C GLY A 120 -4.35 8.09 12.83
N GLN A 121 -5.05 7.10 12.30
CA GLN A 121 -5.41 5.91 13.08
C GLN A 121 -4.15 5.13 13.46
N VAL A 122 -4.05 4.75 14.73
CA VAL A 122 -2.96 3.90 15.24
C VAL A 122 -3.48 2.49 15.45
N ILE A 123 -2.79 1.52 14.88
CA ILE A 123 -3.19 0.12 14.93
C ILE A 123 -2.16 -0.66 15.76
N GLU A 124 -2.65 -1.39 16.76
CA GLU A 124 -1.83 -2.19 17.68
C GLU A 124 -0.72 -1.37 18.38
N GLY A 125 -0.94 -0.06 18.53
CA GLY A 125 0.05 0.83 19.14
C GLY A 125 1.37 0.93 18.37
N ARG A 126 1.41 0.48 17.11
CA ARG A 126 2.65 0.33 16.34
C ARG A 126 2.62 1.00 14.99
N LEU A 127 1.49 0.89 14.28
CA LEU A 127 1.36 1.34 12.90
C LEU A 127 0.44 2.52 12.85
N THR A 128 0.90 3.64 12.29
CA THR A 128 0.06 4.84 12.11
C THR A 128 -0.31 4.96 10.64
N VAL A 129 -1.59 5.11 10.37
CA VAL A 129 -2.08 5.37 9.01
C VAL A 129 -1.92 6.85 8.71
N ARG A 130 -1.42 7.16 7.52
CA ARG A 130 -1.34 8.54 7.00
C ARG A 130 -1.91 8.61 5.61
N ASN A 131 -2.80 9.55 5.38
CA ASN A 131 -3.25 9.89 4.04
C ASN A 131 -2.27 10.93 3.49
N PRO A 132 -1.41 10.57 2.51
CA PRO A 132 -0.37 11.47 2.04
C PRO A 132 -0.92 12.61 1.16
N PHE A 133 -2.18 12.51 0.77
CA PHE A 133 -2.82 13.48 -0.12
C PHE A 133 -3.73 14.45 0.62
N ARG A 134 -3.86 14.26 1.92
CA ARG A 134 -4.66 15.15 2.73
C ARG A 134 -3.90 16.44 2.98
N LEU A 135 -4.50 17.57 2.61
CA LEU A 135 -3.88 18.86 2.85
C LEU A 135 -3.94 19.19 4.35
N PRO A 136 -2.91 19.84 4.90
CA PRO A 136 -2.97 20.33 6.28
C PRO A 136 -4.13 21.32 6.42
N ALA A 137 -4.79 21.25 7.53
CA ALA A 137 -5.92 22.15 7.84
C ALA A 137 -5.43 23.59 8.00
#